data_99c96582b009cac693dcfce97453b33d
#
_entry.id   99c96582b009cac693dcfce97453b33d
#
_cell.length_a   1.000
_cell.length_b   1.000
_cell.length_c   1.000
_cell.angle_alpha   90.00
_cell.angle_beta   90.00
_cell.angle_gamma   90.00
#
_symmetry.space_group_name_H-M   'P 1'
#
loop_
_entity.id
_entity.type
_entity.pdbx_description
1 polymer ?
#
loop_
_entity_poly.entity_id
_entity_poly.type
_entity_poly.pdbx_seq_one_letter_code
_entity_poly.pdbx_strand_id
1 'polypeptide(L)'
;MKLIRFGTAGKEKPGVIINEKRYDVSSIVSDYNESFFENDGLETLKKALQSNPVLPEVDENIRLGSPVARPSKIICIGLNYVDHCRETNAPIPTEPIIFFKSTTSLCGPDDDLIIPKNST
;
A
#
# COMPACT_ATOMS: atom_id res chain seq x y z
N MET A 1 -5.93 -2.52 -12.91
CA MET A 1 -6.15 -1.50 -11.87
C MET A 1 -5.18 -1.76 -10.72
N LYS A 2 -4.45 -0.75 -10.26
CA LYS A 2 -3.64 -0.79 -9.03
C LYS A 2 -4.22 0.25 -8.08
N LEU A 3 -4.36 -0.09 -6.79
CA LEU A 3 -4.80 0.86 -5.76
C LEU A 3 -3.61 1.73 -5.36
N ILE A 4 -3.85 3.03 -5.20
CA ILE A 4 -2.88 4.00 -4.68
C ILE A 4 -3.57 4.91 -3.65
N ARG A 5 -2.78 5.50 -2.76
CA ARG A 5 -3.19 6.64 -1.95
C ARG A 5 -2.21 7.77 -2.21
N PHE A 6 -2.71 8.96 -2.44
CA PHE A 6 -1.90 10.10 -2.88
C PHE A 6 -2.19 11.36 -2.06
N GLY A 7 -1.22 12.25 -2.01
CA GLY A 7 -1.33 13.53 -1.30
C GLY A 7 -0.43 13.62 -0.08
N THR A 8 -0.72 14.60 0.77
CA THR A 8 0.07 14.88 1.97
C THR A 8 -0.01 13.74 2.98
N ALA A 9 1.13 13.42 3.62
CA ALA A 9 1.20 12.38 4.65
C ALA A 9 0.14 12.58 5.74
N GLY A 10 -0.61 11.52 6.05
CA GLY A 10 -1.72 11.51 6.99
C GLY A 10 -3.03 12.14 6.50
N LYS A 11 -3.07 12.63 5.25
CA LYS A 11 -4.27 13.18 4.58
C LYS A 11 -4.41 12.64 3.16
N GLU A 12 -3.87 11.47 2.91
CA GLU A 12 -3.94 10.85 1.60
C GLU A 12 -5.39 10.54 1.21
N LYS A 13 -5.64 10.64 -0.10
CA LYS A 13 -6.90 10.25 -0.74
C LYS A 13 -6.76 8.94 -1.49
N PRO A 14 -7.84 8.15 -1.64
CA PRO A 14 -7.82 6.96 -2.47
C PRO A 14 -7.76 7.30 -3.95
N GLY A 15 -6.92 6.61 -4.67
CA GLY A 15 -6.78 6.70 -6.11
C GLY A 15 -6.55 5.34 -6.76
N VAL A 16 -6.59 5.30 -8.07
CA VAL A 16 -6.28 4.11 -8.87
C VAL A 16 -5.32 4.45 -9.99
N ILE A 17 -4.53 3.45 -10.40
CA ILE A 17 -3.79 3.50 -11.66
C ILE A 17 -4.50 2.62 -12.68
N ILE A 18 -4.88 3.22 -13.81
CA ILE A 18 -5.47 2.57 -14.98
C ILE A 18 -4.70 3.03 -16.22
N ASN A 19 -4.17 2.08 -17.00
CA ASN A 19 -3.39 2.39 -18.20
C ASN A 19 -2.27 3.41 -17.93
N GLU A 20 -1.52 3.20 -16.85
CA GLU A 20 -0.40 4.02 -16.37
C GLU A 20 -0.76 5.43 -15.87
N LYS A 21 -2.01 5.85 -15.97
CA LYS A 21 -2.50 7.12 -15.44
C LYS A 21 -3.11 6.96 -14.05
N ARG A 22 -2.95 8.00 -13.23
CA ARG A 22 -3.47 8.08 -11.86
C ARG A 22 -4.80 8.82 -11.84
N TYR A 23 -5.79 8.31 -11.10
CA TYR A 23 -7.12 8.92 -10.98
C TYR A 23 -7.55 8.98 -9.51
N ASP A 24 -8.18 10.10 -9.13
CA ASP A 24 -8.84 10.26 -7.84
C ASP A 24 -10.19 9.54 -7.85
N VAL A 25 -10.39 8.62 -6.91
CA VAL A 25 -11.65 7.88 -6.73
C VAL A 25 -12.31 8.19 -5.39
N SER A 26 -11.95 9.28 -4.74
CA SER A 26 -12.53 9.70 -3.45
C SER A 26 -14.04 10.00 -3.52
N SER A 27 -14.59 10.21 -4.70
CA SER A 27 -16.04 10.29 -4.92
C SER A 27 -16.76 8.93 -4.90
N ILE A 28 -16.01 7.82 -5.02
CA ILE A 28 -16.55 6.45 -5.07
C ILE A 28 -16.28 5.73 -3.76
N VAL A 29 -15.09 5.87 -3.20
CA VAL A 29 -14.66 5.22 -1.96
C VAL A 29 -14.00 6.23 -1.02
N SER A 30 -14.22 6.10 0.28
CA SER A 30 -13.68 7.04 1.26
C SER A 30 -12.18 6.85 1.51
N ASP A 31 -11.72 5.60 1.62
CA ASP A 31 -10.32 5.22 1.78
C ASP A 31 -10.16 3.70 1.67
N TYR A 32 -8.92 3.21 1.48
CA TYR A 32 -8.60 1.78 1.45
C TYR A 32 -8.22 1.28 2.86
N ASN A 33 -9.17 1.38 3.76
CA ASN A 33 -9.06 0.96 5.14
C ASN A 33 -9.71 -0.42 5.37
N GLU A 34 -9.72 -0.89 6.62
CA GLU A 34 -10.30 -2.17 7.02
C GLU A 34 -11.77 -2.29 6.58
N SER A 35 -12.60 -1.26 6.81
CA SER A 35 -14.01 -1.24 6.40
C SER A 35 -14.20 -1.36 4.88
N PHE A 36 -13.31 -0.79 4.08
CA PHE A 36 -13.34 -0.96 2.63
C PHE A 36 -13.15 -2.42 2.22
N PHE A 37 -12.17 -3.11 2.81
CA PHE A 37 -11.88 -4.50 2.46
C PHE A 37 -12.92 -5.46 3.02
N GLU A 38 -13.46 -5.20 4.21
CA GLU A 38 -14.48 -6.02 4.88
C GLU A 38 -15.83 -5.97 4.14
N ASN A 39 -16.18 -4.84 3.52
CA ASN A 39 -17.47 -4.61 2.88
C ASN A 39 -17.41 -4.67 1.35
N ASP A 40 -16.65 -5.59 0.78
CA ASP A 40 -16.54 -5.80 -0.67
C ASP A 40 -16.18 -4.53 -1.48
N GLY A 41 -15.41 -3.62 -0.89
CA GLY A 41 -15.03 -2.34 -1.50
C GLY A 41 -14.30 -2.49 -2.82
N LEU A 42 -13.50 -3.56 -3.00
CA LEU A 42 -12.84 -3.86 -4.28
C LEU A 42 -13.84 -4.14 -5.39
N GLU A 43 -14.86 -4.93 -5.13
CA GLU A 43 -15.89 -5.26 -6.12
C GLU A 43 -16.78 -4.04 -6.41
N THR A 44 -17.10 -3.26 -5.40
CA THR A 44 -17.81 -1.99 -5.55
C THR A 44 -17.05 -1.02 -6.44
N LEU A 45 -15.75 -0.83 -6.18
CA LEU A 45 -14.89 0.03 -6.99
C LEU A 45 -14.75 -0.49 -8.42
N LYS A 46 -14.55 -1.80 -8.64
CA LYS A 46 -14.49 -2.39 -9.97
C LYS A 46 -15.77 -2.14 -10.77
N LYS A 47 -16.94 -2.38 -10.18
CA LYS A 47 -18.25 -2.13 -10.82
C LYS A 47 -18.43 -0.67 -11.19
N ALA A 48 -18.07 0.24 -10.28
CA ALA A 48 -18.16 1.68 -10.54
C ALA A 48 -17.26 2.09 -11.72
N LEU A 49 -16.04 1.56 -11.81
CA LEU A 49 -15.12 1.85 -12.90
C LEU A 49 -15.56 1.27 -14.25
N GLN A 50 -16.32 0.18 -14.28
CA GLN A 50 -16.89 -0.40 -15.50
C GLN A 50 -17.89 0.54 -16.20
N SER A 51 -18.55 1.44 -15.47
CA SER A 51 -19.42 2.46 -16.04
C SER A 51 -18.68 3.62 -16.72
N ASN A 52 -17.34 3.56 -16.79
CA ASN A 52 -16.48 4.61 -17.35
C ASN A 52 -16.76 6.00 -16.78
N PRO A 53 -16.74 6.19 -15.46
CA PRO A 53 -16.98 7.49 -14.86
C PRO A 53 -15.88 8.48 -15.26
N VAL A 54 -16.25 9.76 -15.38
CA VAL A 54 -15.26 10.83 -15.52
C VAL A 54 -14.57 11.03 -14.15
N LEU A 55 -13.31 10.62 -14.06
CA LEU A 55 -12.51 10.73 -12.86
C LEU A 55 -11.48 11.86 -13.00
N PRO A 56 -11.24 12.65 -11.94
CA PRO A 56 -10.13 13.60 -11.94
C PRO A 56 -8.78 12.88 -12.09
N GLU A 57 -7.98 13.31 -13.07
CA GLU A 57 -6.60 12.81 -13.23
C GLU A 57 -5.72 13.42 -12.14
N VAL A 58 -4.84 12.62 -11.56
CA VAL A 58 -3.89 13.02 -10.51
C VAL A 58 -2.51 13.15 -11.13
N ASP A 59 -1.87 14.29 -10.93
CA ASP A 59 -0.51 14.54 -11.40
C ASP A 59 0.47 13.47 -10.91
N GLU A 60 1.33 13.00 -11.81
CA GLU A 60 2.30 11.94 -11.54
C GLU A 60 3.35 12.30 -10.49
N ASN A 61 3.61 13.61 -10.29
CA ASN A 61 4.56 14.12 -9.28
C ASN A 61 3.95 14.20 -7.87
N ILE A 62 2.64 13.97 -7.72
CA ILE A 62 2.04 13.98 -6.39
C ILE A 62 2.55 12.76 -5.59
N ARG A 63 2.98 13.03 -4.34
CA ARG A 63 3.44 12.02 -3.40
C ARG A 63 2.42 10.87 -3.28
N LEU A 64 2.90 9.64 -3.30
CA LEU A 64 2.13 8.45 -2.95
C LEU A 64 2.41 8.05 -1.49
N GLY A 65 1.36 7.69 -0.78
CA GLY A 65 1.45 7.05 0.52
C GLY A 65 1.33 5.54 0.43
N SER A 66 1.30 4.85 1.59
CA SER A 66 0.97 3.43 1.62
C SER A 66 -0.41 3.19 0.98
N PRO A 67 -0.55 2.19 0.09
CA PRO A 67 -1.82 1.92 -0.60
C PRO A 67 -2.93 1.42 0.34
N VAL A 68 -2.59 0.96 1.55
CA VAL A 68 -3.54 0.55 2.59
C VAL A 68 -3.50 1.55 3.72
N ALA A 69 -4.67 2.08 4.08
CA ALA A 69 -4.79 3.03 5.18
C ALA A 69 -4.79 2.32 6.53
N ARG A 70 -3.80 2.62 7.35
CA ARG A 70 -3.72 2.20 8.77
C ARG A 70 -4.14 0.74 9.01
N PRO A 71 -3.41 -0.25 8.44
CA PRO A 71 -3.72 -1.65 8.69
C PRO A 71 -3.57 -1.96 10.19
N SER A 72 -4.40 -2.86 10.71
CA SER A 72 -4.33 -3.30 12.11
C SER A 72 -3.07 -4.12 12.40
N LYS A 73 -2.51 -4.78 11.38
CA LYS A 73 -1.33 -5.66 11.49
C LYS A 73 -0.48 -5.62 10.23
N ILE A 74 0.83 -5.82 10.41
CA ILE A 74 1.77 -6.13 9.33
C ILE A 74 2.41 -7.47 9.67
N ILE A 75 2.04 -8.50 8.93
CA ILE A 75 2.54 -9.86 9.10
C ILE A 75 3.55 -10.12 7.97
N CYS A 76 4.75 -10.53 8.34
CA CYS A 76 5.84 -10.80 7.41
C CYS A 76 6.26 -12.27 7.49
N ILE A 77 6.71 -12.80 6.34
CA ILE A 77 7.31 -14.13 6.25
C ILE A 77 8.81 -13.95 5.96
N GLY A 78 9.64 -14.41 6.90
CA GLY A 78 11.10 -14.37 6.76
C GLY A 78 11.62 -15.48 5.84
N LEU A 79 12.76 -15.21 5.19
CA LEU A 79 13.44 -16.18 4.28
C LEU A 79 12.49 -16.84 3.27
N ASN A 80 11.50 -16.07 2.78
CA ASN A 80 10.46 -16.57 1.88
C ASN A 80 10.95 -16.85 0.44
N TYR A 81 12.20 -16.49 0.13
CA TYR A 81 12.84 -16.70 -1.16
C TYR A 81 14.16 -17.48 -0.97
N VAL A 82 14.38 -18.52 -1.78
CA VAL A 82 15.59 -19.34 -1.71
C VAL A 82 16.86 -18.50 -1.94
N ASP A 83 16.79 -17.51 -2.84
CA ASP A 83 17.93 -16.65 -3.12
C ASP A 83 18.33 -15.81 -1.89
N HIS A 84 17.34 -15.33 -1.10
CA HIS A 84 17.61 -14.66 0.16
C HIS A 84 18.28 -15.59 1.19
N CYS A 85 17.90 -16.86 1.25
CA CYS A 85 18.60 -17.84 2.08
C CYS A 85 20.06 -17.99 1.67
N ARG A 86 20.34 -18.02 0.35
CA ARG A 86 21.72 -18.13 -0.17
C ARG A 86 22.55 -16.88 0.13
N GLU A 87 21.99 -15.69 -0.09
CA GLU A 87 22.64 -14.41 0.21
C GLU A 87 23.05 -14.26 1.68
N THR A 88 22.19 -14.72 2.58
CA THR A 88 22.43 -14.66 4.04
C THR A 88 23.13 -15.90 4.60
N ASN A 89 23.48 -16.87 3.75
CA ASN A 89 24.03 -18.18 4.15
C ASN A 89 23.17 -18.89 5.22
N ALA A 90 21.85 -18.74 5.12
CA ALA A 90 20.89 -19.34 6.02
C ALA A 90 20.33 -20.65 5.44
N PRO A 91 20.00 -21.65 6.26
CA PRO A 91 19.31 -22.85 5.80
C PRO A 91 17.92 -22.49 5.27
N ILE A 92 17.44 -23.21 4.25
CA ILE A 92 16.07 -23.05 3.76
C ILE A 92 15.11 -23.51 4.87
N PRO A 93 14.19 -22.64 5.32
CA PRO A 93 13.24 -23.01 6.37
C PRO A 93 12.30 -24.13 5.91
N THR A 94 11.99 -25.06 6.80
CA THR A 94 11.01 -26.14 6.56
C THR A 94 9.58 -25.71 6.87
N GLU A 95 9.41 -24.61 7.58
CA GLU A 95 8.12 -24.00 7.93
C GLU A 95 8.23 -22.46 7.84
N PRO A 96 7.11 -21.73 7.65
CA PRO A 96 7.14 -20.28 7.53
C PRO A 96 7.67 -19.59 8.80
N ILE A 97 8.67 -18.71 8.65
CA ILE A 97 9.14 -17.84 9.74
C ILE A 97 8.24 -16.60 9.78
N ILE A 98 7.29 -16.59 10.70
CA ILE A 98 6.31 -15.51 10.82
C ILE A 98 6.79 -14.47 11.83
N PHE A 99 6.78 -13.19 11.44
CA PHE A 99 7.06 -12.08 12.35
C PHE A 99 6.20 -10.85 12.05
N PHE A 100 6.15 -9.93 12.99
CA PHE A 100 5.35 -8.71 12.89
C PHE A 100 6.25 -7.48 12.77
N LYS A 101 5.76 -6.49 12.02
CA LYS A 101 6.28 -5.12 12.07
C LYS A 101 5.26 -4.18 12.70
N SER A 102 5.76 -3.10 13.30
CA SER A 102 4.88 -2.03 13.78
C SER A 102 4.11 -1.43 12.60
N THR A 103 2.81 -1.17 12.77
CA THR A 103 1.99 -0.49 11.76
C THR A 103 2.45 0.96 11.52
N THR A 104 3.16 1.55 12.49
CA THR A 104 3.78 2.87 12.36
C THR A 104 5.01 2.89 11.46
N SER A 105 5.51 1.74 11.02
CA SER A 105 6.63 1.66 10.06
C SER A 105 6.21 1.84 8.60
N LEU A 106 4.89 1.98 8.32
CA LEU A 106 4.40 2.23 6.97
C LEU A 106 4.71 3.66 6.53
N CYS A 107 5.28 3.77 5.34
CA CYS A 107 5.53 5.03 4.64
C CYS A 107 5.13 4.91 3.17
N GLY A 108 5.16 6.00 2.43
CA GLY A 108 5.04 5.98 0.99
C GLY A 108 6.30 5.40 0.32
N PRO A 109 6.22 5.01 -0.96
CA PRO A 109 7.35 4.38 -1.67
C PRO A 109 8.56 5.29 -1.83
N ASP A 110 8.34 6.61 -1.86
CA ASP A 110 9.36 7.63 -2.07
C ASP A 110 9.55 8.54 -0.84
N ASP A 111 9.02 8.13 0.33
CA ASP A 111 9.19 8.88 1.58
C ASP A 111 10.58 8.65 2.18
N ASP A 112 11.15 9.69 2.76
CA ASP A 112 12.42 9.62 3.48
C ASP A 112 12.32 8.72 4.73
N LEU A 113 13.35 7.90 4.94
CA LEU A 113 13.54 7.19 6.20
C LEU A 113 14.20 8.13 7.21
N ILE A 114 13.45 8.48 8.26
CA ILE A 114 13.97 9.37 9.31
C ILE A 114 14.83 8.56 10.27
N ILE A 115 16.14 8.82 10.26
CA ILE A 115 17.06 8.25 11.24
C ILE A 115 16.86 8.98 12.57
N PRO A 116 16.61 8.26 13.68
CA PRO A 116 16.45 8.89 14.99
C PRO A 116 17.68 9.68 15.40
N LYS A 117 17.47 10.82 16.05
CA LYS A 117 18.56 11.64 16.59
C LYS A 117 19.42 10.80 17.55
N ASN A 118 20.73 10.85 17.39
CA ASN A 118 21.73 10.06 18.14
C ASN A 118 21.72 8.54 17.83
N SER A 119 21.16 8.12 16.70
CA SER A 119 21.40 6.78 16.16
C SER A 119 22.81 6.75 15.55
N THR A 120 23.60 5.71 15.88
CA THR A 120 24.93 5.44 15.31
C THR A 120 24.86 4.22 14.40
#